data_f226c91ee372fd4e4190dc856ab74dcb
#
_entry.id   f226c91ee372fd4e4190dc856ab74dcb
#
_cell.length_a   1.000
_cell.length_b   1.000
_cell.length_c   1.000
_cell.angle_alpha   90.00
_cell.angle_beta   90.00
_cell.angle_gamma   90.00
#
_symmetry.space_group_name_H-M   'P 1'
#
loop_
_entity.id
_entity.type
_entity.pdbx_description
1 polymer ?
#
loop_
_entity_poly.entity_id
_entity_poly.type
_entity_poly.pdbx_seq_one_letter_code
_entity_poly.pdbx_strand_id
1 'polypeptide(L)'
;MHMSEAFPFGLRSIQVWIYIGAALFLSALLLSAVLVPDLRILHSFQALIYVAVVVLARRNSAWGYGAGFAIAIVWNGMSLFITHLIQAGAVAFWLSLRTGHAEQLVPMTVTLGGVGHFILIFTTILAVLRFNAETRKWWKFAGGGVLSIAYFSLLVVFFKPH
;
A
#
# COMPACT_ATOMS: atom_id res chain seq x y z
N MET A 1 7.42 -34.04 5.11
CA MET A 1 8.48 -33.05 4.91
C MET A 1 7.96 -31.71 5.41
N HIS A 2 8.38 -31.29 6.61
CA HIS A 2 7.89 -30.04 7.24
C HIS A 2 8.47 -28.84 6.50
N MET A 3 7.62 -28.06 5.80
CA MET A 3 7.99 -26.81 5.13
C MET A 3 8.31 -25.65 6.10
N SER A 4 8.38 -25.92 7.41
CA SER A 4 8.61 -24.89 8.43
C SER A 4 10.05 -24.38 8.51
N GLU A 5 11.03 -25.10 7.92
CA GLU A 5 12.44 -24.72 8.03
C GLU A 5 12.95 -23.83 6.87
N ALA A 6 12.12 -23.58 5.84
CA ALA A 6 12.60 -22.94 4.62
C ALA A 6 12.68 -21.40 4.64
N PHE A 7 12.16 -20.72 5.68
CA PHE A 7 12.16 -19.25 5.68
C PHE A 7 12.55 -18.66 7.05
N PRO A 8 13.56 -17.78 7.09
CA PRO A 8 14.11 -17.20 8.34
C PRO A 8 13.20 -16.16 9.02
N PHE A 9 12.08 -15.77 8.42
CA PHE A 9 11.23 -14.69 8.92
C PHE A 9 10.06 -15.21 9.76
N GLY A 10 10.06 -14.88 11.07
CA GLY A 10 8.92 -15.11 11.97
C GLY A 10 7.74 -14.17 11.67
N LEU A 11 6.57 -14.45 12.26
CA LEU A 11 5.35 -13.64 12.13
C LEU A 11 5.59 -12.15 12.44
N ARG A 12 6.30 -11.88 13.53
CA ARG A 12 6.62 -10.50 13.92
C ARG A 12 7.41 -9.75 12.85
N SER A 13 8.35 -10.43 12.19
CA SER A 13 9.13 -9.83 11.11
C SER A 13 8.23 -9.44 9.91
N ILE A 14 7.29 -10.29 9.51
CA ILE A 14 6.36 -10.00 8.42
C ILE A 14 5.44 -8.82 8.79
N GLN A 15 4.94 -8.78 10.02
CA GLN A 15 4.12 -7.65 10.48
C GLN A 15 4.89 -6.32 10.46
N VAL A 16 6.16 -6.33 10.86
CA VAL A 16 7.02 -5.12 10.78
C VAL A 16 7.11 -4.62 9.35
N TRP A 17 7.30 -5.50 8.38
CA TRP A 17 7.34 -5.10 6.98
C TRP A 17 5.99 -4.58 6.45
N ILE A 18 4.86 -5.14 6.91
CA ILE A 18 3.53 -4.59 6.63
C ILE A 18 3.41 -3.17 7.17
N TYR A 19 3.89 -2.92 8.41
CA TYR A 19 3.85 -1.59 9.01
C TYR A 19 4.76 -0.61 8.26
N ILE A 20 5.95 -1.04 7.84
CA ILE A 20 6.85 -0.23 7.03
C ILE A 20 6.19 0.14 5.70
N GLY A 21 5.62 -0.82 4.98
CA GLY A 21 4.92 -0.57 3.72
C GLY A 21 3.75 0.41 3.87
N ALA A 22 2.92 0.21 4.90
CA ALA A 22 1.82 1.11 5.21
C ALA A 22 2.30 2.51 5.62
N ALA A 23 3.36 2.61 6.43
CA ALA A 23 3.93 3.88 6.86
C ALA A 23 4.52 4.67 5.69
N LEU A 24 5.23 4.02 4.78
CA LEU A 24 5.77 4.66 3.58
C LEU A 24 4.64 5.25 2.72
N PHE A 25 3.56 4.51 2.52
CA PHE A 25 2.43 5.02 1.75
C PHE A 25 1.68 6.13 2.49
N LEU A 26 1.44 6.00 3.79
CA LEU A 26 0.85 7.07 4.61
C LEU A 26 1.69 8.35 4.55
N SER A 27 3.01 8.24 4.62
CA SER A 27 3.93 9.37 4.46
C SER A 27 3.79 10.02 3.08
N ALA A 28 3.67 9.21 2.02
CA ALA A 28 3.43 9.71 0.68
C ALA A 28 2.09 10.46 0.55
N LEU A 29 1.01 9.93 1.15
CA LEU A 29 -0.29 10.61 1.18
C LEU A 29 -0.23 11.94 1.93
N LEU A 30 0.44 11.98 3.09
CA LEU A 30 0.59 13.20 3.89
C LEU A 30 1.40 14.25 3.15
N LEU A 31 2.53 13.87 2.57
CA LEU A 31 3.34 14.79 1.76
C LEU A 31 2.56 15.30 0.55
N SER A 32 1.87 14.41 -0.16
CA SER A 32 1.04 14.80 -1.29
C SER A 32 -0.12 15.73 -0.88
N ALA A 33 -0.74 15.51 0.28
CA ALA A 33 -1.79 16.39 0.82
C ALA A 33 -1.28 17.79 1.19
N VAL A 34 0.00 17.92 1.54
CA VAL A 34 0.65 19.21 1.79
C VAL A 34 0.99 19.90 0.47
N LEU A 35 1.54 19.16 -0.49
CA LEU A 35 2.03 19.70 -1.77
C LEU A 35 0.88 20.03 -2.74
N VAL A 36 -0.24 19.29 -2.66
CA VAL A 36 -1.41 19.42 -3.53
C VAL A 36 -2.67 19.61 -2.67
N PRO A 37 -3.03 20.86 -2.32
CA PRO A 37 -4.15 21.14 -1.41
C PRO A 37 -5.48 20.53 -1.84
N ASP A 38 -5.77 20.47 -3.14
CA ASP A 38 -7.01 19.92 -3.71
C ASP A 38 -7.20 18.42 -3.43
N LEU A 39 -6.11 17.69 -3.18
CA LEU A 39 -6.14 16.28 -2.84
C LEU A 39 -6.18 16.00 -1.33
N ARG A 40 -6.13 17.03 -0.49
CA ARG A 40 -6.01 16.90 0.97
C ARG A 40 -7.11 16.06 1.58
N ILE A 41 -8.36 16.34 1.22
CA ILE A 41 -9.52 15.63 1.75
C ILE A 41 -9.50 14.17 1.26
N LEU A 42 -9.29 13.96 -0.03
CA LEU A 42 -9.19 12.62 -0.63
C LEU A 42 -8.10 11.79 0.07
N HIS A 43 -6.90 12.33 0.22
CA HIS A 43 -5.78 11.62 0.84
C HIS A 43 -6.01 11.34 2.33
N SER A 44 -6.71 12.23 3.04
CA SER A 44 -7.09 11.99 4.44
C SER A 44 -8.01 10.78 4.57
N PHE A 45 -9.01 10.64 3.71
CA PHE A 45 -9.89 9.48 3.69
C PHE A 45 -9.17 8.22 3.19
N GLN A 46 -8.30 8.32 2.19
CA GLN A 46 -7.48 7.19 1.75
C GLN A 46 -6.58 6.64 2.86
N ALA A 47 -6.04 7.51 3.72
CA ALA A 47 -5.21 7.10 4.85
C ALA A 47 -5.93 6.12 5.80
N LEU A 48 -7.26 6.20 5.94
CA LEU A 48 -8.05 5.32 6.81
C LEU A 48 -7.93 3.84 6.40
N ILE A 49 -7.78 3.54 5.10
CA ILE A 49 -7.57 2.15 4.63
C ILE A 49 -6.29 1.59 5.26
N TYR A 50 -5.20 2.36 5.24
CA TYR A 50 -3.89 1.90 5.73
C TYR A 50 -3.85 1.81 7.25
N VAL A 51 -4.56 2.70 7.95
CA VAL A 51 -4.77 2.58 9.39
C VAL A 51 -5.52 1.28 9.70
N ALA A 52 -6.59 0.97 8.96
CA ALA A 52 -7.33 -0.28 9.11
C ALA A 52 -6.45 -1.50 8.82
N VAL A 53 -5.62 -1.45 7.75
CA VAL A 53 -4.66 -2.52 7.41
C VAL A 53 -3.70 -2.78 8.58
N VAL A 54 -3.10 -1.74 9.14
CA VAL A 54 -2.17 -1.85 10.28
C VAL A 54 -2.86 -2.45 11.51
N VAL A 55 -4.04 -1.93 11.88
CA VAL A 55 -4.81 -2.42 13.04
C VAL A 55 -5.21 -3.89 12.87
N LEU A 56 -5.69 -4.26 11.69
CA LEU A 56 -6.11 -5.64 11.41
C LEU A 56 -4.90 -6.58 11.26
N ALA A 57 -3.80 -6.14 10.66
CA ALA A 57 -2.56 -6.91 10.58
C ALA A 57 -1.98 -7.19 11.97
N ARG A 58 -2.04 -6.21 12.90
CA ARG A 58 -1.65 -6.41 14.31
C ARG A 58 -2.44 -7.54 14.99
N ARG A 59 -3.70 -7.74 14.57
CA ARG A 59 -4.58 -8.81 15.07
C ARG A 59 -4.48 -10.11 14.27
N ASN A 60 -3.48 -10.24 13.37
CA ASN A 60 -3.33 -11.37 12.45
C ASN A 60 -4.59 -11.68 11.62
N SER A 61 -5.33 -10.64 11.25
CA SER A 61 -6.59 -10.79 10.54
C SER A 61 -6.40 -10.92 9.02
N ALA A 62 -6.95 -11.99 8.44
CA ALA A 62 -6.95 -12.16 6.99
C ALA A 62 -7.69 -11.03 6.24
N TRP A 63 -8.66 -10.35 6.89
CA TRP A 63 -9.31 -9.16 6.35
C TRP A 63 -8.30 -8.02 6.11
N GLY A 64 -7.41 -7.76 7.09
CA GLY A 64 -6.37 -6.73 6.96
C GLY A 64 -5.36 -7.04 5.88
N TYR A 65 -4.95 -8.31 5.78
CA TYR A 65 -4.02 -8.74 4.73
C TYR A 65 -4.64 -8.60 3.34
N GLY A 66 -5.92 -9.01 3.18
CA GLY A 66 -6.65 -8.85 1.93
C GLY A 66 -6.85 -7.39 1.53
N ALA A 67 -7.21 -6.54 2.49
CA ALA A 67 -7.36 -5.11 2.25
C ALA A 67 -6.05 -4.47 1.79
N GLY A 68 -4.93 -4.74 2.49
CA GLY A 68 -3.61 -4.21 2.13
C GLY A 68 -3.13 -4.69 0.76
N PHE A 69 -3.32 -5.97 0.47
CA PHE A 69 -2.98 -6.56 -0.82
C PHE A 69 -3.75 -5.91 -1.98
N ALA A 70 -5.07 -5.89 -1.88
CA ALA A 70 -5.93 -5.47 -2.96
C ALA A 70 -5.78 -3.97 -3.28
N ILE A 71 -5.74 -3.11 -2.24
CA ILE A 71 -5.56 -1.67 -2.46
C ILE A 71 -4.18 -1.36 -3.05
N ALA A 72 -3.14 -2.07 -2.62
CA ALA A 72 -1.80 -1.87 -3.16
C ALA A 72 -1.69 -2.31 -4.62
N ILE A 73 -2.33 -3.42 -5.02
CA ILE A 73 -2.38 -3.84 -6.43
C ILE A 73 -3.16 -2.84 -7.28
N VAL A 74 -4.35 -2.43 -6.84
CA VAL A 74 -5.18 -1.50 -7.61
C VAL A 74 -4.47 -0.18 -7.81
N TRP A 75 -3.90 0.39 -6.75
CA TRP A 75 -3.20 1.66 -6.84
C TRP A 75 -1.94 1.58 -7.70
N ASN A 76 -1.09 0.55 -7.52
CA ASN A 76 0.09 0.36 -8.35
C ASN A 76 -0.29 0.11 -9.81
N GLY A 77 -1.34 -0.68 -10.06
CA GLY A 77 -1.84 -0.92 -11.40
C GLY A 77 -2.29 0.38 -12.09
N MET A 78 -3.08 1.21 -11.39
CA MET A 78 -3.48 2.52 -11.90
C MET A 78 -2.27 3.42 -12.15
N SER A 79 -1.33 3.47 -11.19
CA SER A 79 -0.15 4.34 -11.27
C SER A 79 0.89 3.90 -12.30
N LEU A 80 0.95 2.60 -12.63
CA LEU A 80 1.84 2.08 -13.66
C LEU A 80 1.24 2.15 -15.06
N PHE A 81 -0.04 1.78 -15.22
CA PHE A 81 -0.61 1.53 -16.53
C PHE A 81 -1.58 2.61 -17.02
N ILE A 82 -2.16 3.40 -16.11
CA ILE A 82 -3.15 4.42 -16.47
C ILE A 82 -2.55 5.83 -16.34
N THR A 83 -2.00 6.17 -15.19
CA THR A 83 -1.52 7.54 -14.92
C THR A 83 -0.02 7.72 -15.15
N HIS A 84 0.73 6.63 -15.28
CA HIS A 84 2.20 6.62 -15.42
C HIS A 84 2.97 7.38 -14.31
N LEU A 85 2.33 7.58 -13.15
CA LEU A 85 2.89 8.37 -12.03
C LEU A 85 4.12 7.71 -11.41
N ILE A 86 4.16 6.37 -11.32
CA ILE A 86 5.34 5.66 -10.78
C ILE A 86 6.55 5.86 -11.70
N GLN A 87 6.36 5.78 -13.01
CA GLN A 87 7.42 6.02 -13.98
C GLN A 87 7.94 7.46 -13.91
N ALA A 88 7.02 8.44 -13.90
CA ALA A 88 7.38 9.84 -13.74
C ALA A 88 8.14 10.11 -12.43
N GLY A 89 7.71 9.48 -11.34
CA GLY A 89 8.37 9.58 -10.05
C GLY A 89 9.77 8.96 -10.04
N ALA A 90 9.94 7.80 -10.67
CA ALA A 90 11.26 7.15 -10.79
C ALA A 90 12.24 8.01 -11.59
N VAL A 91 11.79 8.64 -12.69
CA VAL A 91 12.58 9.57 -13.48
C VAL A 91 12.94 10.81 -12.66
N ALA A 92 11.99 11.42 -11.96
CA ALA A 92 12.23 12.58 -11.11
C ALA A 92 13.23 12.27 -9.98
N PHE A 93 13.11 11.11 -9.35
CA PHE A 93 14.05 10.64 -8.35
C PHE A 93 15.46 10.48 -8.91
N TRP A 94 15.59 9.82 -10.08
CA TRP A 94 16.87 9.63 -10.74
C TRP A 94 17.54 10.95 -11.13
N LEU A 95 16.76 11.91 -11.67
CA LEU A 95 17.27 13.24 -12.00
C LEU A 95 17.75 13.98 -10.75
N SER A 96 16.96 13.91 -9.65
CA SER A 96 17.34 14.55 -8.38
C SER A 96 18.65 14.01 -7.82
N LEU A 97 18.89 12.68 -7.93
CA LEU A 97 20.16 12.08 -7.53
C LEU A 97 21.34 12.57 -8.38
N ARG A 98 21.11 12.82 -9.68
CA ARG A 98 22.16 13.29 -10.60
C ARG A 98 22.49 14.77 -10.45
N THR A 99 21.47 15.60 -10.21
CA THR A 99 21.61 17.06 -10.19
C THR A 99 21.82 17.62 -8.78
N GLY A 100 21.54 16.83 -7.75
CA GLY A 100 21.53 17.29 -6.35
C GLY A 100 20.33 18.19 -6.02
N HIS A 101 19.35 18.34 -6.93
CA HIS A 101 18.19 19.23 -6.77
C HIS A 101 16.89 18.44 -6.85
N ALA A 102 16.00 18.63 -5.88
CA ALA A 102 14.68 17.99 -5.82
C ALA A 102 13.60 18.91 -6.40
N GLU A 103 13.57 19.08 -7.72
CA GLU A 103 12.64 20.00 -8.40
C GLU A 103 11.20 19.47 -8.48
N GLN A 104 11.03 18.14 -8.45
CA GLN A 104 9.74 17.48 -8.67
C GLN A 104 9.32 16.64 -7.46
N LEU A 105 8.94 17.31 -6.37
CA LEU A 105 8.56 16.64 -5.12
C LEU A 105 7.34 15.74 -5.25
N VAL A 106 6.31 16.16 -5.99
CA VAL A 106 5.06 15.39 -6.15
C VAL A 106 5.30 14.03 -6.80
N PRO A 107 5.95 13.92 -7.99
CA PRO A 107 6.30 12.62 -8.55
C PRO A 107 7.17 11.75 -7.62
N MET A 108 8.09 12.36 -6.87
CA MET A 108 8.93 11.62 -5.92
C MET A 108 8.11 11.01 -4.77
N THR A 109 7.07 11.71 -4.26
CA THR A 109 6.17 11.14 -3.24
C THR A 109 5.42 9.93 -3.77
N VAL A 110 5.04 9.93 -5.04
CA VAL A 110 4.38 8.78 -5.69
C VAL A 110 5.31 7.55 -5.73
N THR A 111 6.60 7.75 -6.00
CA THR A 111 7.58 6.64 -5.95
C THR A 111 7.68 6.05 -4.54
N LEU A 112 7.73 6.89 -3.51
CA LEU A 112 7.72 6.44 -2.12
C LEU A 112 6.48 5.60 -1.80
N GLY A 113 5.31 6.05 -2.23
CA GLY A 113 4.05 5.32 -2.12
C GLY A 113 4.08 3.98 -2.85
N GLY A 114 4.59 3.97 -4.09
CA GLY A 114 4.74 2.76 -4.89
C GLY A 114 5.62 1.71 -4.21
N VAL A 115 6.78 2.10 -3.67
CA VAL A 115 7.65 1.21 -2.89
C VAL A 115 6.91 0.64 -1.68
N GLY A 116 6.19 1.48 -0.93
CA GLY A 116 5.36 1.04 0.20
C GLY A 116 4.33 -0.02 -0.21
N HIS A 117 3.68 0.17 -1.35
CA HIS A 117 2.71 -0.79 -1.90
C HIS A 117 3.36 -2.11 -2.35
N PHE A 118 4.52 -2.09 -2.99
CA PHE A 118 5.22 -3.34 -3.33
C PHE A 118 5.55 -4.13 -2.07
N ILE A 119 6.05 -3.48 -1.01
CA ILE A 119 6.27 -4.11 0.29
C ILE A 119 4.98 -4.72 0.83
N LEU A 120 3.85 -3.99 0.79
CA LEU A 120 2.54 -4.49 1.25
C LEU A 120 2.09 -5.73 0.46
N ILE A 121 2.19 -5.72 -0.87
CA ILE A 121 1.80 -6.84 -1.72
C ILE A 121 2.55 -8.11 -1.30
N PHE A 122 3.87 -8.06 -1.24
CA PHE A 122 4.68 -9.23 -0.92
C PHE A 122 4.46 -9.71 0.52
N THR A 123 4.43 -8.80 1.48
CA THR A 123 4.33 -9.17 2.89
C THR A 123 2.94 -9.64 3.30
N THR A 124 1.86 -9.10 2.72
CA THR A 124 0.50 -9.57 2.99
C THR A 124 0.24 -10.96 2.41
N ILE A 125 0.75 -11.26 1.19
CA ILE A 125 0.71 -12.62 0.64
C ILE A 125 1.48 -13.58 1.55
N LEU A 126 2.72 -13.24 1.91
CA LEU A 126 3.53 -14.09 2.79
C LEU A 126 2.83 -14.34 4.14
N ALA A 127 2.17 -13.32 4.70
CA ALA A 127 1.40 -13.48 5.93
C ALA A 127 0.27 -14.51 5.77
N VAL A 128 -0.50 -14.42 4.69
CA VAL A 128 -1.61 -15.36 4.44
C VAL A 128 -1.11 -16.78 4.19
N LEU A 129 -0.07 -16.93 3.38
CA LEU A 129 0.47 -18.25 3.06
C LEU A 129 1.07 -18.95 4.28
N ARG A 130 1.67 -18.20 5.20
CA ARG A 130 2.37 -18.75 6.36
C ARG A 130 1.49 -19.03 7.57
N PHE A 131 0.56 -18.12 7.87
CA PHE A 131 -0.11 -18.10 9.17
C PHE A 131 -1.56 -18.55 9.14
N ASN A 132 -2.12 -18.83 7.95
CA ASN A 132 -3.48 -19.35 7.79
C ASN A 132 -3.52 -20.81 7.33
N ALA A 133 -2.43 -21.58 7.54
CA ALA A 133 -2.39 -22.98 7.11
C ALA A 133 -3.53 -23.82 7.74
N GLU A 134 -3.87 -23.62 9.00
CA GLU A 134 -4.92 -24.34 9.71
C GLU A 134 -6.33 -23.75 9.50
N THR A 135 -6.42 -22.47 9.17
CA THR A 135 -7.70 -21.76 8.97
C THR A 135 -7.67 -20.89 7.73
N ARG A 136 -7.26 -21.43 6.58
CA ARG A 136 -7.24 -20.67 5.31
C ARG A 136 -8.61 -20.08 5.00
N LYS A 137 -8.91 -18.97 5.66
CA LYS A 137 -10.13 -18.20 5.46
C LYS A 137 -9.96 -17.29 4.25
N TRP A 138 -9.72 -17.89 3.07
CA TRP A 138 -9.57 -17.16 1.82
C TRP A 138 -10.73 -16.21 1.56
N TRP A 139 -11.93 -16.55 2.02
CA TRP A 139 -13.08 -15.66 1.93
C TRP A 139 -12.91 -14.37 2.73
N LYS A 140 -12.21 -14.42 3.90
CA LYS A 140 -11.90 -13.22 4.68
C LYS A 140 -10.84 -12.36 3.98
N PHE A 141 -9.83 -12.99 3.38
CA PHE A 141 -8.85 -12.29 2.57
C PHE A 141 -9.52 -11.62 1.36
N ALA A 142 -10.29 -12.36 0.59
CA ALA A 142 -11.04 -11.82 -0.54
C ALA A 142 -12.03 -10.72 -0.10
N GLY A 143 -12.76 -10.94 1.01
CA GLY A 143 -13.69 -9.95 1.58
C GLY A 143 -13.00 -8.64 1.98
N GLY A 144 -11.84 -8.72 2.62
CA GLY A 144 -11.03 -7.54 2.95
C GLY A 144 -10.60 -6.79 1.68
N GLY A 145 -10.20 -7.52 0.65
CA GLY A 145 -9.87 -6.95 -0.66
C GLY A 145 -11.04 -6.23 -1.30
N VAL A 146 -12.20 -6.89 -1.39
CA VAL A 146 -13.42 -6.30 -1.96
C VAL A 146 -13.82 -5.03 -1.22
N LEU A 147 -13.83 -5.06 0.12
CA LEU A 147 -14.19 -3.88 0.93
C LEU A 147 -13.23 -2.71 0.72
N SER A 148 -11.93 -2.97 0.64
CA SER A 148 -10.96 -1.90 0.43
C SER A 148 -11.07 -1.28 -0.97
N ILE A 149 -11.30 -2.10 -2.01
CA ILE A 149 -11.53 -1.62 -3.37
C ILE A 149 -12.84 -0.82 -3.45
N ALA A 150 -13.94 -1.34 -2.87
CA ALA A 150 -15.22 -0.64 -2.86
C ALA A 150 -15.11 0.72 -2.17
N TYR A 151 -14.46 0.77 -0.99
CA TYR A 151 -14.21 2.03 -0.30
C TYR A 151 -13.37 3.00 -1.15
N PHE A 152 -12.27 2.53 -1.74
CA PHE A 152 -11.44 3.36 -2.60
C PHE A 152 -12.19 3.89 -3.83
N SER A 153 -12.98 3.04 -4.47
CA SER A 153 -13.82 3.42 -5.62
C SER A 153 -14.82 4.50 -5.25
N LEU A 154 -15.47 4.38 -4.09
CA LEU A 154 -16.36 5.42 -3.57
C LEU A 154 -15.62 6.75 -3.38
N LEU A 155 -14.43 6.74 -2.79
CA LEU A 155 -13.64 7.96 -2.62
C LEU A 155 -13.31 8.62 -3.96
N VAL A 156 -12.89 7.83 -4.96
CA VAL A 156 -12.58 8.36 -6.30
C VAL A 156 -13.81 8.98 -6.96
N VAL A 157 -14.99 8.38 -6.79
CA VAL A 157 -16.25 8.92 -7.34
C VAL A 157 -16.65 10.22 -6.65
N PHE A 158 -16.58 10.27 -5.30
CA PHE A 158 -17.04 11.44 -4.54
C PHE A 158 -16.05 12.62 -4.58
N PHE A 159 -14.75 12.35 -4.65
CA PHE A 159 -13.71 13.38 -4.60
C PHE A 159 -12.97 13.54 -5.93
N LYS A 160 -13.59 13.13 -7.04
CA LYS A 160 -13.04 13.37 -8.38
C LYS A 160 -12.83 14.87 -8.58
N PRO A 161 -11.61 15.35 -8.85
CA PRO A 161 -11.39 16.74 -9.21
C PRO A 161 -12.16 17.05 -10.48
N HIS A 162 -12.91 18.12 -10.47
CA HIS A 162 -13.68 18.63 -11.62
C HIS A 162 -12.76 19.46 -12.51
#